data_b0713f8a80b92d243216f9a9249d5747
#
_entry.id   b0713f8a80b92d243216f9a9249d5747
#
_cell.length_a   1.000
_cell.length_b   1.000
_cell.length_c   1.000
_cell.angle_alpha   90.00
_cell.angle_beta   90.00
_cell.angle_gamma   90.00
#
_symmetry.space_group_name_H-M   'P 1'
#
loop_
_entity.id
_entity.type
_entity.pdbx_description
1 polymer ?
#
loop_
_entity_poly.entity_id
_entity_poly.type
_entity_poly.pdbx_seq_one_letter_code
_entity_poly.pdbx_strand_id
1 'polypeptide(L)'
;MASPEPGLESRPVCGSGTSQIIYAWAMDAPALELPDGVGFRVGAGTDIKYLVLQVHYASVDYIDQDGDDSGVILEYTEQEQPKTAGVLLMGTGGSAPPHSTTYFETSCKIEDPRTIHPFAFRTHTHSLGKLCFQTLLF
;
A
#
# COMPACT_ATOMS: atom_id res chain seq x y z
N MET A 1 15.95 -12.22 2.49
CA MET A 1 17.21 -11.48 2.77
C MET A 1 17.05 -10.84 4.13
N ALA A 2 17.89 -11.23 5.08
CA ALA A 2 17.88 -10.61 6.39
C ALA A 2 18.12 -9.10 6.26
N SER A 3 17.40 -8.32 7.05
CA SER A 3 17.58 -6.88 7.12
C SER A 3 19.04 -6.58 7.45
N PRO A 4 19.72 -5.73 6.72
CA PRO A 4 21.08 -5.39 7.04
C PRO A 4 21.12 -4.62 8.36
N GLU A 5 22.27 -4.61 8.99
CA GLU A 5 22.58 -4.04 10.29
C GLU A 5 21.98 -2.65 10.54
N PRO A 6 21.73 -2.30 11.84
CA PRO A 6 21.23 -0.98 12.21
C PRO A 6 22.21 0.10 11.72
N GLY A 7 21.76 0.90 10.75
CA GLY A 7 22.56 2.00 10.20
C GLY A 7 22.67 2.03 8.67
N LEU A 8 22.16 1.03 7.96
CA LEU A 8 22.10 1.07 6.52
C LEU A 8 20.89 1.87 6.05
N GLU A 9 21.15 2.88 5.21
CA GLU A 9 20.14 3.70 4.55
C GLU A 9 19.08 2.82 3.88
N SER A 10 17.82 3.09 4.15
CA SER A 10 16.72 2.42 3.45
C SER A 10 16.80 2.74 1.96
N ARG A 11 17.16 1.76 1.17
CA ARG A 11 17.16 1.91 -0.30
C ARG A 11 15.76 1.61 -0.84
N PRO A 12 15.29 2.37 -1.84
CA PRO A 12 14.02 2.05 -2.50
C PRO A 12 14.09 0.63 -3.06
N VAL A 13 13.09 -0.18 -2.76
CA VAL A 13 13.01 -1.59 -3.21
C VAL A 13 12.97 -1.72 -4.73
N CYS A 14 12.43 -0.72 -5.40
CA CYS A 14 12.25 -0.69 -6.85
C CYS A 14 13.31 0.17 -7.59
N GLY A 15 14.46 0.43 -6.98
CA GLY A 15 15.50 1.28 -7.59
C GLY A 15 15.06 2.74 -7.76
N SER A 16 15.57 3.41 -8.80
CA SER A 16 15.27 4.83 -9.08
C SER A 16 13.99 5.04 -9.90
N GLY A 17 13.26 3.98 -10.22
CA GLY A 17 12.00 4.05 -10.99
C GLY A 17 10.82 4.49 -10.15
N THR A 18 9.76 4.93 -10.81
CA THR A 18 8.47 5.18 -10.17
C THR A 18 7.90 3.87 -9.64
N SER A 19 7.63 3.79 -8.34
CA SER A 19 6.94 2.67 -7.74
C SER A 19 5.53 3.08 -7.33
N GLN A 20 4.59 2.16 -7.42
CA GLN A 20 3.22 2.34 -7.00
C GLN A 20 2.83 1.24 -6.02
N ILE A 21 2.28 1.61 -4.88
CA ILE A 21 1.69 0.64 -3.96
C ILE A 21 0.34 0.25 -4.52
N ILE A 22 0.15 -1.03 -4.82
CA ILE A 22 -1.13 -1.56 -5.29
C ILE A 22 -1.93 -2.23 -4.17
N TYR A 23 -1.24 -2.71 -3.14
CA TYR A 23 -1.85 -3.28 -1.94
C TYR A 23 -0.91 -3.14 -0.75
N ALA A 24 -1.47 -2.95 0.42
CA ALA A 24 -0.75 -3.01 1.68
C ALA A 24 -1.56 -3.82 2.70
N TRP A 25 -0.93 -4.82 3.27
CA TRP A 25 -1.52 -5.65 4.33
C TRP A 25 -0.89 -5.29 5.67
N ALA A 26 -1.67 -5.32 6.73
CA ALA A 26 -1.17 -5.27 8.09
C ALA A 26 -2.20 -5.87 9.05
N MET A 27 -1.69 -6.46 10.12
CA MET A 27 -2.51 -7.11 11.14
C MET A 27 -3.37 -8.22 10.50
N ASP A 28 -4.66 -8.24 10.74
CA ASP A 28 -5.59 -9.25 10.23
C ASP A 28 -6.42 -8.71 9.05
N ALA A 29 -5.84 -7.84 8.22
CA ALA A 29 -6.55 -7.29 7.07
C ALA A 29 -6.97 -8.43 6.11
N PRO A 30 -8.22 -8.44 5.62
CA PRO A 30 -8.67 -9.43 4.66
C PRO A 30 -7.97 -9.27 3.30
N ALA A 31 -8.12 -10.26 2.44
CA ALA A 31 -7.72 -10.15 1.05
C ALA A 31 -8.42 -8.97 0.36
N LEU A 32 -7.75 -8.37 -0.61
CA LEU A 32 -8.36 -7.36 -1.48
C LEU A 32 -9.10 -8.08 -2.59
N GLU A 33 -10.41 -7.98 -2.59
CA GLU A 33 -11.27 -8.43 -3.68
C GLU A 33 -11.63 -7.24 -4.56
N LEU A 34 -11.30 -7.33 -5.84
CA LEU A 34 -11.68 -6.30 -6.81
C LEU A 34 -13.13 -6.55 -7.26
N PRO A 35 -13.91 -5.48 -7.55
CA PRO A 35 -15.23 -5.65 -8.13
C PRO A 35 -15.19 -6.36 -9.49
N ASP A 36 -16.29 -6.97 -9.89
CA ASP A 36 -16.41 -7.64 -11.17
C ASP A 36 -16.02 -6.74 -12.35
N GLY A 37 -15.19 -7.27 -13.23
CA GLY A 37 -14.70 -6.54 -14.40
C GLY A 37 -13.67 -5.46 -14.09
N VAL A 38 -13.05 -5.49 -12.92
CA VAL A 38 -12.00 -4.55 -12.51
C VAL A 38 -10.68 -5.29 -12.33
N GLY A 39 -9.58 -4.73 -12.81
CA GLY A 39 -8.25 -5.32 -12.65
C GLY A 39 -7.14 -4.28 -12.63
N PHE A 40 -6.04 -4.60 -11.95
CA PHE A 40 -4.78 -3.88 -12.13
C PHE A 40 -4.12 -4.37 -13.42
N ARG A 41 -3.74 -3.45 -14.28
CA ARG A 41 -3.00 -3.80 -15.50
C ARG A 41 -1.52 -3.92 -15.18
N VAL A 42 -0.97 -5.13 -15.36
CA VAL A 42 0.44 -5.44 -15.09
C VAL A 42 1.06 -6.14 -16.28
N GLY A 43 2.38 -6.06 -16.43
CA GLY A 43 3.13 -6.77 -17.46
C GLY A 43 3.54 -5.90 -18.66
N ALA A 44 3.84 -6.56 -19.76
CA ALA A 44 4.35 -5.88 -20.96
C ALA A 44 3.36 -4.85 -21.50
N GLY A 45 3.86 -3.67 -21.88
CA GLY A 45 3.03 -2.59 -22.42
C GLY A 45 2.26 -1.78 -21.37
N THR A 46 2.50 -2.03 -20.08
CA THR A 46 1.90 -1.28 -18.97
C THR A 46 2.96 -0.55 -18.15
N ASP A 47 2.53 0.35 -17.26
CA ASP A 47 3.45 1.06 -16.36
C ASP A 47 3.99 0.14 -15.25
N ILE A 48 3.24 -0.92 -14.89
CA ILE A 48 3.62 -1.88 -13.85
C ILE A 48 4.17 -3.14 -14.54
N LYS A 49 5.49 -3.24 -14.65
CA LYS A 49 6.17 -4.37 -15.29
C LYS A 49 6.56 -5.49 -14.33
N TYR A 50 6.73 -5.16 -13.07
CA TYR A 50 7.15 -6.07 -12.02
C TYR A 50 6.31 -5.85 -10.78
N LEU A 51 5.97 -6.93 -10.09
CA LEU A 51 5.38 -6.91 -8.77
C LEU A 51 6.48 -7.24 -7.76
N VAL A 52 6.55 -6.47 -6.68
CA VAL A 52 7.53 -6.65 -5.62
C VAL A 52 6.78 -6.81 -4.30
N LEU A 53 7.01 -7.91 -3.63
CA LEU A 53 6.55 -8.12 -2.26
C LEU A 53 7.61 -7.64 -1.28
N GLN A 54 7.20 -6.79 -0.35
CA GLN A 54 8.01 -6.35 0.76
C GLN A 54 7.33 -6.77 2.06
N VAL A 55 8.03 -7.53 2.89
CA VAL A 55 7.52 -7.99 4.19
C VAL A 55 8.31 -7.31 5.29
N HIS A 56 7.61 -6.70 6.24
CA HIS A 56 8.18 -6.07 7.42
C HIS A 56 7.74 -6.87 8.66
N TYR A 57 8.69 -7.50 9.31
CA TYR A 57 8.43 -8.26 10.53
C TYR A 57 8.54 -7.36 11.76
N ALA A 58 7.62 -7.52 12.69
CA ALA A 58 7.71 -6.86 14.01
C ALA A 58 8.83 -7.45 14.87
N SER A 59 9.11 -8.75 14.72
CA SER A 59 10.22 -9.48 15.33
C SER A 59 10.59 -10.64 14.41
N VAL A 60 11.85 -11.06 14.48
CA VAL A 60 12.35 -12.26 13.80
C VAL A 60 12.56 -13.44 14.78
N ASP A 61 12.19 -13.27 16.03
CA ASP A 61 12.40 -14.28 17.09
C ASP A 61 11.61 -15.57 16.86
N TYR A 62 10.59 -15.51 16.01
CA TYR A 62 9.72 -16.64 15.67
C TYR A 62 10.05 -17.31 14.34
N ILE A 63 11.05 -16.78 13.63
CA ILE A 63 11.52 -17.38 12.38
C ILE A 63 12.55 -18.44 12.77
N ASP A 64 12.25 -19.70 12.50
CA ASP A 64 13.14 -20.82 12.80
C ASP A 64 14.28 -20.94 11.76
N GLN A 65 15.06 -22.02 11.87
CA GLN A 65 16.19 -22.25 10.98
C GLN A 65 15.77 -22.59 9.56
N ASP A 66 14.52 -23.04 9.36
CA ASP A 66 13.97 -23.36 8.06
C ASP A 66 13.49 -22.10 7.29
N GLY A 67 13.47 -20.95 7.98
CA GLY A 67 13.14 -19.65 7.41
C GLY A 67 11.64 -19.32 7.51
N ASP A 68 11.22 -18.35 6.71
CA ASP A 68 9.83 -17.88 6.62
C ASP A 68 9.25 -18.22 5.25
N ASP A 69 8.08 -18.84 5.24
CA ASP A 69 7.33 -19.24 4.06
C ASP A 69 6.11 -18.33 3.77
N SER A 70 6.02 -17.19 4.45
CA SER A 70 4.98 -16.20 4.20
C SER A 70 5.01 -15.70 2.76
N GLY A 71 3.85 -15.49 2.19
CA GLY A 71 3.74 -15.05 0.81
C GLY A 71 2.42 -14.38 0.51
N VAL A 72 2.14 -14.21 -0.76
CA VAL A 72 0.88 -13.68 -1.26
C VAL A 72 0.31 -14.61 -2.33
N ILE A 73 -0.99 -14.71 -2.37
CA ILE A 73 -1.72 -15.35 -3.46
C ILE A 73 -2.25 -14.24 -4.35
N LEU A 74 -1.93 -14.33 -5.65
CA LEU A 74 -2.39 -13.39 -6.66
C LEU A 74 -3.29 -14.13 -7.63
N GLU A 75 -4.49 -13.63 -7.79
CA GLU A 75 -5.38 -14.05 -8.87
C GLU A 75 -5.15 -13.16 -10.07
N TYR A 76 -4.97 -13.76 -11.24
CA TYR A 76 -4.73 -13.02 -12.46
C TYR A 76 -5.49 -13.64 -13.64
N THR A 77 -5.68 -12.83 -14.66
CA THR A 77 -6.26 -13.25 -15.94
C THR A 77 -5.52 -12.59 -17.10
N GLU A 78 -5.44 -13.28 -18.22
CA GLU A 78 -4.95 -12.71 -19.47
C GLU A 78 -6.04 -11.94 -20.22
N GLN A 79 -7.28 -12.07 -19.79
CA GLN A 79 -8.41 -11.35 -20.37
C GLN A 79 -8.42 -9.91 -19.88
N GLU A 80 -8.41 -8.95 -20.80
CA GLU A 80 -8.50 -7.53 -20.46
C GLU A 80 -9.81 -7.22 -19.73
N GLN A 81 -9.70 -6.57 -18.58
CA GLN A 81 -10.87 -6.19 -17.81
C GLN A 81 -11.44 -4.84 -18.28
N PRO A 82 -12.77 -4.67 -18.26
CA PRO A 82 -13.42 -3.44 -18.70
C PRO A 82 -13.01 -2.18 -17.96
N LYS A 83 -12.58 -2.32 -16.70
CA LYS A 83 -12.16 -1.21 -15.83
C LYS A 83 -10.79 -1.46 -15.23
N THR A 84 -9.98 -0.42 -15.18
CA THR A 84 -8.66 -0.46 -14.57
C THR A 84 -8.74 0.02 -13.12
N ALA A 85 -8.22 -0.80 -12.21
CA ALA A 85 -8.00 -0.40 -10.83
C ALA A 85 -6.77 0.51 -10.69
N GLY A 86 -6.83 1.38 -9.71
CA GLY A 86 -5.70 2.22 -9.31
C GLY A 86 -5.77 2.53 -7.82
N VAL A 87 -4.65 2.91 -7.24
CA VAL A 87 -4.57 3.30 -5.83
C VAL A 87 -4.23 4.78 -5.73
N LEU A 88 -5.03 5.52 -5.00
CA LEU A 88 -4.72 6.89 -4.59
C LEU A 88 -4.18 6.84 -3.15
N LEU A 89 -2.91 7.10 -3.00
CA LEU A 89 -2.27 7.20 -1.69
C LEU A 89 -2.31 8.66 -1.23
N MET A 90 -2.94 8.89 -0.09
CA MET A 90 -2.94 10.18 0.58
C MET A 90 -2.21 10.04 1.91
N GLY A 91 -1.24 10.92 2.14
CA GLY A 91 -0.44 10.87 3.35
C GLY A 91 -0.12 12.27 3.87
N THR A 92 0.01 12.37 5.16
CA THR A 92 0.48 13.57 5.85
C THR A 92 1.39 13.17 6.99
N GLY A 93 2.19 14.09 7.45
CA GLY A 93 3.08 13.87 8.57
C GLY A 93 3.47 15.20 9.21
N GLY A 94 4.14 15.09 10.35
CA GLY A 94 4.57 16.27 11.10
C GLY A 94 5.13 15.89 12.46
N SER A 95 5.30 16.88 13.32
CA SER A 95 5.75 16.72 14.69
C SER A 95 4.62 17.04 15.66
N ALA A 96 4.42 16.19 16.65
CA ALA A 96 3.52 16.44 17.75
C ALA A 96 4.35 16.79 18.99
N PRO A 97 4.08 17.92 19.68
CA PRO A 97 4.74 18.22 20.94
C PRO A 97 4.44 17.16 22.01
N PRO A 98 5.35 16.91 22.95
CA PRO A 98 5.08 15.99 24.04
C PRO A 98 3.82 16.34 24.82
N HIS A 99 3.09 15.33 25.25
CA HIS A 99 1.86 15.46 26.05
C HIS A 99 0.74 16.30 25.39
N SER A 100 0.73 16.39 24.07
CA SER A 100 -0.29 17.13 23.31
C SER A 100 -1.05 16.24 22.34
N THR A 101 -2.20 16.74 21.88
CA THR A 101 -2.93 16.16 20.74
C THR A 101 -2.75 17.09 19.55
N THR A 102 -2.30 16.55 18.45
CA THR A 102 -2.05 17.30 17.21
C THR A 102 -2.87 16.68 16.08
N TYR A 103 -3.46 17.52 15.24
CA TYR A 103 -4.22 17.10 14.07
C TYR A 103 -3.33 17.22 12.84
N PHE A 104 -3.36 16.19 12.03
CA PHE A 104 -2.70 16.15 10.72
C PHE A 104 -3.76 15.91 9.67
N GLU A 105 -3.77 16.74 8.66
CA GLU A 105 -4.76 16.70 7.58
C GLU A 105 -4.06 16.70 6.22
N THR A 106 -4.70 16.06 5.25
CA THR A 106 -4.33 16.16 3.86
C THR A 106 -5.59 16.11 3.00
N SER A 107 -5.58 16.85 1.91
CA SER A 107 -6.66 16.85 0.94
C SER A 107 -6.11 16.80 -0.48
N CYS A 108 -6.83 16.19 -1.38
CA CYS A 108 -6.47 16.07 -2.78
C CYS A 108 -7.72 16.31 -3.64
N LYS A 109 -7.59 17.21 -4.60
CA LYS A 109 -8.58 17.37 -5.67
C LYS A 109 -8.20 16.41 -6.80
N ILE A 110 -9.12 15.56 -7.18
CA ILE A 110 -8.92 14.67 -8.33
C ILE A 110 -9.32 15.45 -9.59
N GLU A 111 -8.34 15.76 -10.43
CA GLU A 111 -8.52 16.51 -11.68
C GLU A 111 -8.49 15.58 -12.92
N ASP A 112 -8.85 14.33 -12.76
CA ASP A 112 -8.94 13.37 -13.85
C ASP A 112 -10.27 13.56 -14.59
N PRO A 113 -10.27 13.70 -15.93
CA PRO A 113 -11.50 13.84 -16.71
C PRO A 113 -12.32 12.57 -16.77
N ARG A 114 -11.76 11.43 -16.38
CA ARG A 114 -12.47 10.14 -16.34
C ARG A 114 -13.32 10.03 -15.08
N THR A 115 -14.43 9.32 -15.20
CA THR A 115 -15.23 8.99 -14.02
C THR A 115 -14.49 7.97 -13.17
N ILE A 116 -14.29 8.31 -11.91
CA ILE A 116 -13.62 7.47 -10.91
C ILE A 116 -14.69 6.87 -10.00
N HIS A 117 -14.60 5.57 -9.76
CA HIS A 117 -15.51 4.82 -8.90
C HIS A 117 -14.76 4.28 -7.69
N PRO A 118 -14.71 4.99 -6.55
CA PRO A 118 -14.12 4.47 -5.33
C PRO A 118 -14.87 3.21 -4.88
N PHE A 119 -14.16 2.12 -4.64
CA PHE A 119 -14.76 0.86 -4.20
C PHE A 119 -14.21 0.37 -2.86
N ALA A 120 -13.05 0.87 -2.47
CA ALA A 120 -12.44 0.53 -1.18
C ALA A 120 -11.63 1.71 -0.65
N PHE A 121 -11.47 1.74 0.66
CA PHE A 121 -10.57 2.66 1.33
C PHE A 121 -9.92 1.99 2.53
N ARG A 122 -8.76 2.50 2.89
CA ARG A 122 -8.06 2.06 4.08
C ARG A 122 -7.43 3.25 4.77
N THR A 123 -7.87 3.52 5.99
CA THR A 123 -7.19 4.47 6.87
C THR A 123 -6.02 3.78 7.57
N HIS A 124 -4.92 4.49 7.73
CA HIS A 124 -3.74 4.01 8.43
C HIS A 124 -3.14 5.10 9.30
N THR A 125 -2.77 4.72 10.49
CA THR A 125 -2.00 5.56 11.41
C THR A 125 -1.06 4.69 12.22
N HIS A 126 0.03 5.28 12.70
CA HIS A 126 0.97 4.60 13.59
C HIS A 126 0.46 4.58 15.04
N SER A 127 1.20 3.94 15.94
CA SER A 127 0.78 3.63 17.32
C SER A 127 0.34 4.83 18.17
N LEU A 128 0.76 6.04 17.83
CA LEU A 128 0.35 7.26 18.52
C LEU A 128 -0.98 7.84 18.00
N GLY A 129 -1.49 7.32 16.88
CA GLY A 129 -2.76 7.76 16.33
C GLY A 129 -3.92 7.33 17.21
N LYS A 130 -4.80 8.27 17.53
CA LYS A 130 -6.02 8.03 18.32
C LYS A 130 -7.26 7.90 17.46
N LEU A 131 -7.29 8.62 16.35
CA LEU A 131 -8.39 8.65 15.40
C LEU A 131 -7.85 8.90 14.00
N CYS A 132 -8.33 8.13 13.05
CA CYS A 132 -8.06 8.33 11.62
C CYS A 132 -9.37 8.15 10.86
N PHE A 133 -9.70 9.11 9.97
CA PHE A 133 -10.89 9.02 9.14
C PHE A 133 -10.64 9.66 7.77
N GLN A 134 -11.48 9.31 6.83
CA GLN A 134 -11.45 9.85 5.48
C GLN A 134 -12.84 10.33 5.07
N THR A 135 -12.89 11.43 4.34
CA THR A 135 -14.12 11.98 3.79
C THR A 135 -13.96 12.13 2.28
N LEU A 136 -14.96 11.69 1.52
CA LEU A 136 -15.09 11.98 0.10
C LEU A 136 -16.12 13.09 -0.08
N LEU A 137 -15.74 14.10 -0.87
CA LEU A 137 -16.62 15.20 -1.26
C LEU A 137 -16.84 15.10 -2.78
N PHE A 138 -18.09 15.14 -3.21
CA PHE A 138 -18.52 15.06 -4.61
C PHE A 138 -19.01 16.41 -5.10
#